data_2913d341dcb00f2d4b0d46c6b793eb29
#
_entry.id   2913d341dcb00f2d4b0d46c6b793eb29
#
_cell.length_a   1.000
_cell.length_b   1.000
_cell.length_c   1.000
_cell.angle_alpha   90.00
_cell.angle_beta   90.00
_cell.angle_gamma   90.00
#
_symmetry.space_group_name_H-M   'P 1'
#
loop_
_entity.id
_entity.type
_entity.pdbx_description
1 polymer ?
#
loop_
_entity_poly.entity_id
_entity_poly.type
_entity_poly.pdbx_seq_one_letter_code
_entity_poly.pdbx_strand_id
1 'polypeptide(L)'
;SGPRGKGGVGVTFELEFLDGKRAVPRQLLSYRWSGDVTAGCDGLRLHFLWDGDLPEVYRVRGFAPDGACCFFGYADQQKLTVTLGQRRGFVYARSSACLLLDNEALPISLNAPNVDQMVHHYAAPFGFTAALPAGTAPGQYTVEKGTSCFGALQGFMQVLGAKGVFVDPENRLCVYGSE
;
A
#
# COMPACT_ATOMS: atom_id res chain seq x y z
N SER A 1 13.88 -2.75 8.96
CA SER A 1 14.64 -1.72 8.27
C SER A 1 14.91 -2.17 6.85
N GLY A 2 14.22 -1.57 5.89
CA GLY A 2 14.41 -1.85 4.47
C GLY A 2 15.76 -1.32 3.96
N PRO A 3 16.24 -1.80 2.80
CA PRO A 3 17.53 -1.39 2.27
C PRO A 3 17.55 0.11 1.96
N ARG A 4 18.57 0.79 2.45
CA ARG A 4 18.87 2.16 2.06
C ARG A 4 19.53 2.11 0.68
N GLY A 5 18.74 2.32 -0.39
CA GLY A 5 19.29 2.47 -1.73
C GLY A 5 19.70 3.91 -1.97
N LYS A 6 20.98 4.18 -2.14
CA LYS A 6 21.45 5.38 -2.88
C LYS A 6 21.23 5.10 -4.36
N GLY A 7 20.72 6.10 -5.11
CA GLY A 7 20.40 5.98 -6.52
C GLY A 7 21.41 5.16 -7.31
N GLY A 8 21.09 3.93 -7.55
CA GLY A 8 21.91 2.93 -8.21
C GLY A 8 21.04 1.86 -8.84
N VAL A 9 21.65 1.12 -9.70
CA VAL A 9 21.14 0.02 -10.49
C VAL A 9 20.21 -0.87 -9.66
N GLY A 10 18.89 -0.79 -9.89
CA GLY A 10 18.00 -1.73 -9.23
C GLY A 10 16.54 -1.36 -9.33
N VAL A 11 16.04 -0.45 -8.53
CA VAL A 11 14.61 -0.14 -8.46
C VAL A 11 14.31 1.10 -9.30
N THR A 12 13.29 0.99 -10.16
CA THR A 12 12.76 2.10 -10.95
C THR A 12 11.43 2.53 -10.36
N PHE A 13 11.24 3.84 -10.18
CA PHE A 13 9.97 4.39 -9.71
C PHE A 13 9.26 5.15 -10.81
N GLU A 14 7.99 4.86 -10.97
CA GLU A 14 7.09 5.52 -11.92
C GLU A 14 6.08 6.37 -11.16
N LEU A 15 5.97 7.64 -11.55
CA LEU A 15 4.97 8.56 -11.03
C LEU A 15 3.76 8.55 -11.97
N GLU A 16 2.57 8.43 -11.42
CA GLU A 16 1.32 8.62 -12.15
C GLU A 16 0.64 9.88 -11.62
N PHE A 17 0.35 10.80 -12.52
CA PHE A 17 -0.27 12.08 -12.19
C PHE A 17 -1.81 11.98 -12.22
N LEU A 18 -2.48 12.99 -11.67
CA LEU A 18 -3.95 13.03 -11.64
C LEU A 18 -4.60 12.95 -13.02
N ASP A 19 -3.94 13.44 -14.05
CA ASP A 19 -4.43 13.38 -15.44
C ASP A 19 -4.23 12.00 -16.11
N GLY A 20 -3.66 11.03 -15.39
CA GLY A 20 -3.38 9.69 -15.87
C GLY A 20 -2.05 9.53 -16.60
N LYS A 21 -1.32 10.61 -16.86
CA LYS A 21 0.01 10.52 -17.45
C LYS A 21 1.00 9.91 -16.48
N ARG A 22 2.00 9.23 -17.02
CA ARG A 22 3.04 8.54 -16.25
C ARG A 22 4.41 9.03 -16.66
N ALA A 23 5.32 9.11 -15.70
CA ALA A 23 6.70 9.49 -15.93
C ALA A 23 7.63 8.76 -14.98
N VAL A 24 8.82 8.42 -15.48
CA VAL A 24 9.94 7.97 -14.66
C VAL A 24 10.90 9.15 -14.52
N PRO A 25 11.22 9.60 -13.30
CA PRO A 25 12.20 10.66 -13.13
C PRO A 25 13.53 10.31 -13.79
N ARG A 26 14.10 11.25 -14.55
CA ARG A 26 15.34 11.03 -15.28
C ARG A 26 16.49 10.62 -14.38
N GLN A 27 16.53 11.17 -13.17
CA GLN A 27 17.54 10.83 -12.18
C GLN A 27 16.93 10.73 -10.79
N LEU A 28 16.96 9.54 -10.22
CA LEU A 28 16.63 9.28 -8.84
C LEU A 28 17.85 9.60 -7.98
N LEU A 29 17.72 10.51 -7.02
CA LEU A 29 18.79 10.89 -6.12
C LEU A 29 18.90 9.93 -4.93
N SER A 30 17.77 9.61 -4.35
CA SER A 30 17.67 8.67 -3.23
C SER A 30 16.24 8.20 -3.04
N TYR A 31 16.07 7.07 -2.39
CA TYR A 31 14.78 6.65 -1.89
C TYR A 31 14.93 6.01 -0.51
N ARG A 32 13.87 6.10 0.26
CA ARG A 32 13.77 5.43 1.56
C ARG A 32 12.42 4.72 1.64
N TRP A 33 12.48 3.42 1.75
CA TRP A 33 11.33 2.56 1.95
C TRP A 33 11.31 2.10 3.40
N SER A 34 10.21 2.34 4.10
CA SER A 34 10.04 1.98 5.50
C SER A 34 8.72 1.27 5.69
N GLY A 35 8.74 0.26 6.53
CA GLY A 35 7.58 -0.54 6.89
C GLY A 35 7.96 -1.97 7.17
N ASP A 36 7.02 -2.70 7.72
CA ASP A 36 7.09 -4.14 7.87
C ASP A 36 5.68 -4.72 7.75
N VAL A 37 5.58 -6.04 7.71
CA VAL A 37 4.30 -6.74 7.56
C VAL A 37 3.33 -6.39 8.69
N THR A 38 3.83 -6.11 9.90
CA THR A 38 2.99 -5.81 11.06
C THR A 38 2.46 -4.38 11.06
N ALA A 39 3.12 -3.47 10.34
CA ALA A 39 2.69 -2.07 10.25
C ALA A 39 1.44 -1.87 9.37
N GLY A 40 1.12 -2.84 8.54
CA GLY A 40 -0.03 -2.79 7.63
C GLY A 40 0.15 -1.91 6.39
N CYS A 41 1.01 -0.90 6.46
CA CYS A 41 1.25 0.04 5.37
C CYS A 41 2.72 0.45 5.33
N ASP A 42 3.30 0.43 4.13
CA ASP A 42 4.66 0.90 3.89
C ASP A 42 4.66 2.37 3.51
N GLY A 43 5.72 3.08 3.92
CA GLY A 43 6.02 4.43 3.48
C GLY A 43 7.19 4.45 2.51
N LEU A 44 7.12 5.31 1.51
CA LEU A 44 8.17 5.50 0.51
C LEU A 44 8.45 6.98 0.35
N ARG A 45 9.72 7.36 0.51
CA ARG A 45 10.20 8.73 0.24
C ARG A 45 11.12 8.70 -0.95
N LEU A 46 10.81 9.52 -1.97
CA LEU A 46 11.59 9.66 -3.19
C LEU A 46 12.16 11.05 -3.29
N HIS A 47 13.44 11.14 -3.63
CA HIS A 47 14.11 12.38 -4.02
C HIS A 47 14.69 12.20 -5.42
N PHE A 48 14.37 13.13 -6.32
CA PHE A 48 14.74 13.01 -7.74
C PHE A 48 14.96 14.39 -8.35
N LEU A 49 15.64 14.43 -9.48
CA LEU A 49 15.71 15.62 -10.32
C LEU A 49 14.50 15.69 -11.23
N TRP A 50 13.95 16.89 -11.39
CA TRP A 50 12.76 17.10 -12.22
C TRP A 50 12.88 18.40 -13.02
N ASP A 51 12.56 18.34 -14.30
CA ASP A 51 12.56 19.49 -15.19
C ASP A 51 11.14 20.10 -15.27
N GLY A 52 11.03 21.42 -15.09
CA GLY A 52 9.75 22.10 -15.13
C GLY A 52 8.94 21.99 -13.84
N ASP A 53 7.65 22.24 -13.94
CA ASP A 53 6.74 22.12 -12.83
C ASP A 53 6.40 20.66 -12.58
N LEU A 54 6.33 20.26 -11.32
CA LEU A 54 5.93 18.91 -10.94
C LEU A 54 4.40 18.85 -10.84
N PRO A 55 3.72 18.14 -11.76
CA PRO A 55 2.27 17.96 -11.66
C PRO A 55 1.91 17.21 -10.39
N GLU A 56 0.65 17.30 -9.99
CA GLU A 56 0.19 16.58 -8.81
C GLU A 56 0.27 15.07 -9.03
N VAL A 57 1.06 14.42 -8.19
CA VAL A 57 1.29 12.97 -8.22
C VAL A 57 0.13 12.30 -7.49
N TYR A 58 -0.46 11.31 -8.16
CA TYR A 58 -1.56 10.53 -7.60
C TYR A 58 -1.07 9.19 -7.06
N ARG A 59 -0.36 8.42 -7.90
CA ARG A 59 0.13 7.08 -7.55
C ARG A 59 1.60 6.93 -7.85
N VAL A 60 2.25 6.05 -7.12
CA VAL A 60 3.65 5.68 -7.33
C VAL A 60 3.75 4.17 -7.44
N ARG A 61 4.50 3.72 -8.44
CA ARG A 61 4.86 2.31 -8.59
C ARG A 61 6.36 2.15 -8.55
N GLY A 62 6.83 1.12 -7.85
CA GLY A 62 8.22 0.72 -7.85
C GLY A 62 8.38 -0.61 -8.58
N PHE A 63 9.40 -0.71 -9.42
CA PHE A 63 9.71 -1.92 -10.18
C PHE A 63 11.11 -2.42 -9.86
N ALA A 64 11.22 -3.69 -9.55
CA ALA A 64 12.49 -4.38 -9.37
C ALA A 64 13.24 -4.50 -10.72
N PRO A 65 14.54 -4.84 -10.72
CA PRO A 65 15.32 -4.97 -11.96
C PRO A 65 14.76 -5.98 -12.96
N ASP A 66 14.02 -6.98 -12.50
CA ASP A 66 13.34 -7.98 -13.34
C ASP A 66 12.01 -7.47 -13.93
N GLY A 67 11.62 -6.23 -13.61
CA GLY A 67 10.37 -5.63 -14.05
C GLY A 67 9.16 -5.93 -13.17
N ALA A 68 9.31 -6.74 -12.12
CA ALA A 68 8.21 -7.03 -11.21
C ALA A 68 7.86 -5.80 -10.36
N CYS A 69 6.57 -5.51 -10.19
CA CYS A 69 6.12 -4.45 -9.32
C CYS A 69 6.39 -4.82 -7.85
N CYS A 70 7.21 -4.03 -7.18
CA CYS A 70 7.56 -4.25 -5.77
C CYS A 70 6.93 -3.22 -4.83
N PHE A 71 6.40 -2.13 -5.34
CA PHE A 71 5.67 -1.12 -4.57
C PHE A 71 4.53 -0.55 -5.41
N PHE A 72 3.38 -0.40 -4.78
CA PHE A 72 2.26 0.35 -5.32
C PHE A 72 1.60 1.16 -4.20
N GLY A 73 1.47 2.46 -4.41
CA GLY A 73 0.89 3.31 -3.38
C GLY A 73 0.39 4.65 -3.90
N TYR A 74 -0.11 5.45 -2.98
CA TYR A 74 -0.69 6.76 -3.24
C TYR A 74 0.20 7.85 -2.66
N ALA A 75 0.41 8.91 -3.43
CA ALA A 75 1.16 10.06 -2.98
C ALA A 75 0.38 10.83 -1.91
N ASP A 76 1.04 11.06 -0.78
CA ASP A 76 0.51 11.82 0.35
C ASP A 76 1.01 13.25 0.36
N GLN A 77 2.27 13.44 -0.02
CA GLN A 77 2.95 14.74 -0.03
C GLN A 77 3.88 14.83 -1.22
N GLN A 78 4.01 16.01 -1.76
CA GLN A 78 5.01 16.31 -2.79
C GLN A 78 5.57 17.72 -2.60
N LYS A 79 6.80 17.92 -3.06
CA LYS A 79 7.48 19.20 -3.01
C LYS A 79 8.43 19.32 -4.19
N LEU A 80 8.50 20.51 -4.75
CA LEU A 80 9.54 20.88 -5.72
C LEU A 80 10.38 22.00 -5.12
N THR A 81 11.68 21.78 -5.02
CA THR A 81 12.65 22.76 -4.50
C THR A 81 13.62 23.14 -5.60
N VAL A 82 13.82 24.43 -5.81
CA VAL A 82 14.81 24.97 -6.74
C VAL A 82 15.98 25.54 -5.95
N THR A 83 17.17 24.95 -6.11
CA THR A 83 18.38 25.35 -5.39
C THR A 83 19.57 25.28 -6.34
N LEU A 84 20.33 26.39 -6.45
CA LEU A 84 21.53 26.46 -7.30
C LEU A 84 21.31 25.96 -8.73
N GLY A 85 20.16 26.31 -9.32
CA GLY A 85 19.80 25.88 -10.67
C GLY A 85 19.33 24.44 -10.79
N GLN A 86 19.30 23.67 -9.72
CA GLN A 86 18.73 22.33 -9.70
C GLN A 86 17.28 22.34 -9.22
N ARG A 87 16.45 21.60 -9.93
CA ARG A 87 15.05 21.35 -9.53
C ARG A 87 14.96 19.95 -8.94
N ARG A 88 14.67 19.89 -7.66
CA ARG A 88 14.57 18.63 -6.90
C ARG A 88 13.13 18.37 -6.53
N GLY A 89 12.64 17.24 -6.99
CA GLY A 89 11.33 16.72 -6.57
C GLY A 89 11.44 15.84 -5.34
N PHE A 90 10.42 15.92 -4.52
CA PHE A 90 10.20 15.03 -3.38
C PHE A 90 8.78 14.50 -3.43
N VAL A 91 8.60 13.19 -3.23
CA VAL A 91 7.30 12.55 -3.07
C VAL A 91 7.36 11.61 -1.88
N TYR A 92 6.38 11.75 -1.01
CA TYR A 92 6.09 10.76 0.03
C TYR A 92 4.83 10.01 -0.37
N ALA A 93 4.94 8.69 -0.50
CA ALA A 93 3.83 7.81 -0.84
C ALA A 93 3.65 6.75 0.25
N ARG A 94 2.41 6.33 0.44
CA ARG A 94 2.08 5.18 1.29
C ARG A 94 1.53 4.05 0.43
N SER A 95 1.87 2.82 0.76
CA SER A 95 1.36 1.65 0.03
C SER A 95 -0.17 1.64 0.01
N SER A 96 -0.75 0.96 -0.97
CA SER A 96 -2.21 0.96 -1.18
C SER A 96 -3.00 0.48 0.04
N ALA A 97 -2.40 -0.31 0.92
CA ALA A 97 -3.02 -0.73 2.18
C ALA A 97 -3.50 0.45 3.05
N CYS A 98 -2.97 1.65 2.85
CA CYS A 98 -3.43 2.85 3.57
C CYS A 98 -4.93 3.12 3.39
N LEU A 99 -5.52 2.73 2.26
CA LEU A 99 -6.97 2.85 2.06
C LEU A 99 -7.76 2.04 3.09
N LEU A 100 -7.29 0.85 3.44
CA LEU A 100 -7.94 0.00 4.43
C LEU A 100 -7.69 0.47 5.86
N LEU A 101 -6.54 1.12 6.11
CA LEU A 101 -6.19 1.68 7.42
C LEU A 101 -6.93 2.98 7.71
N ASP A 102 -7.09 3.84 6.70
CA ASP A 102 -7.68 5.17 6.86
C ASP A 102 -9.21 5.15 6.84
N ASN A 103 -9.83 4.04 6.44
CA ASN A 103 -11.28 3.91 6.37
C ASN A 103 -11.82 3.04 7.50
N GLU A 104 -12.78 3.58 8.22
CA GLU A 104 -13.48 2.87 9.27
C GLU A 104 -14.41 1.81 8.67
N ALA A 105 -14.37 0.61 9.23
CA ALA A 105 -15.26 -0.46 8.87
C ALA A 105 -16.68 -0.17 9.38
N LEU A 106 -17.67 -0.40 8.55
CA LEU A 106 -19.06 -0.38 9.01
C LEU A 106 -19.23 -1.49 10.07
N PRO A 107 -19.75 -1.14 11.29
CA PRO A 107 -19.99 -2.14 12.30
C PRO A 107 -21.02 -3.15 11.83
N ILE A 108 -20.69 -4.41 11.93
CA ILE A 108 -21.60 -5.51 11.59
C ILE A 108 -21.42 -6.66 12.58
N SER A 109 -22.46 -7.47 12.66
CA SER A 109 -22.43 -8.74 13.37
C SER A 109 -22.97 -9.81 12.46
N LEU A 110 -22.14 -10.81 12.15
CA LEU A 110 -22.46 -11.89 11.22
C LEU A 110 -22.36 -13.23 11.94
N ASN A 111 -23.27 -14.12 11.58
CA ASN A 111 -23.24 -15.49 12.09
C ASN A 111 -22.42 -16.37 11.14
N ALA A 112 -21.35 -16.95 11.69
CA ALA A 112 -20.43 -17.82 10.98
C ALA A 112 -20.02 -17.26 9.58
N PRO A 113 -19.53 -16.02 9.50
CA PRO A 113 -19.13 -15.46 8.21
C PRO A 113 -17.93 -16.20 7.63
N ASN A 114 -17.88 -16.28 6.30
CA ASN A 114 -16.72 -16.81 5.60
C ASN A 114 -15.79 -15.67 5.09
N VAL A 115 -14.61 -16.05 4.61
CA VAL A 115 -13.62 -15.10 4.10
C VAL A 115 -14.18 -14.23 2.98
N ASP A 116 -14.93 -14.81 2.04
CA ASP A 116 -15.48 -14.08 0.90
C ASP A 116 -16.45 -12.97 1.34
N GLN A 117 -17.26 -13.23 2.36
CA GLN A 117 -18.17 -12.23 2.92
C GLN A 117 -17.40 -11.06 3.53
N MET A 118 -16.34 -11.34 4.28
CA MET A 118 -15.51 -10.28 4.90
C MET A 118 -14.77 -9.46 3.85
N VAL A 119 -14.24 -10.10 2.83
CA VAL A 119 -13.57 -9.41 1.69
C VAL A 119 -14.58 -8.54 0.94
N HIS A 120 -15.79 -9.03 0.70
CA HIS A 120 -16.83 -8.27 0.03
C HIS A 120 -17.21 -7.00 0.82
N HIS A 121 -17.30 -7.10 2.13
CA HIS A 121 -17.64 -5.95 2.97
C HIS A 121 -16.52 -4.92 3.10
N TYR A 122 -15.27 -5.35 3.23
CA TYR A 122 -14.20 -4.47 3.72
C TYR A 122 -13.02 -4.29 2.76
N ALA A 123 -12.87 -5.09 1.74
CA ALA A 123 -11.76 -4.99 0.80
C ALA A 123 -12.20 -4.67 -0.63
N ALA A 124 -13.20 -5.35 -1.15
CA ALA A 124 -13.67 -5.18 -2.51
C ALA A 124 -14.13 -3.75 -2.85
N PRO A 125 -14.77 -2.99 -1.94
CA PRO A 125 -15.16 -1.61 -2.22
C PRO A 125 -13.98 -0.68 -2.55
N PHE A 126 -12.76 -1.03 -2.11
CA PHE A 126 -11.54 -0.28 -2.39
C PHE A 126 -10.72 -0.84 -3.55
N GLY A 127 -11.25 -1.83 -4.27
CA GLY A 127 -10.60 -2.44 -5.43
C GLY A 127 -9.58 -3.52 -5.09
N PHE A 128 -9.54 -4.01 -3.85
CA PHE A 128 -8.67 -5.11 -3.46
C PHE A 128 -9.27 -6.46 -3.82
N THR A 129 -8.42 -7.37 -4.29
CA THR A 129 -8.74 -8.79 -4.42
C THR A 129 -8.16 -9.56 -3.25
N ALA A 130 -8.51 -10.83 -3.12
CA ALA A 130 -8.03 -11.64 -2.02
C ALA A 130 -7.30 -12.89 -2.53
N ALA A 131 -6.12 -13.12 -1.96
CA ALA A 131 -5.37 -14.37 -2.06
C ALA A 131 -5.31 -14.99 -0.65
N LEU A 132 -6.48 -15.12 -0.02
CA LEU A 132 -6.66 -15.61 1.34
C LEU A 132 -7.09 -17.06 1.32
N PRO A 133 -6.65 -17.89 2.29
CA PRO A 133 -7.19 -19.22 2.45
C PRO A 133 -8.68 -19.16 2.77
N ALA A 134 -9.44 -20.11 2.25
CA ALA A 134 -10.86 -20.24 2.56
C ALA A 134 -11.05 -20.60 4.03
N GLY A 135 -12.16 -20.15 4.60
CA GLY A 135 -12.47 -20.44 5.99
C GLY A 135 -13.75 -19.77 6.43
N THR A 136 -14.29 -20.26 7.54
CA THR A 136 -15.52 -19.76 8.14
C THR A 136 -15.30 -19.61 9.64
N ALA A 137 -15.73 -18.48 10.20
CA ALA A 137 -15.63 -18.28 11.65
C ALA A 137 -16.54 -19.25 12.41
N PRO A 138 -16.10 -19.73 13.58
CA PRO A 138 -16.88 -20.70 14.38
C PRO A 138 -17.96 -20.01 15.24
N GLY A 139 -18.89 -19.30 14.64
CA GLY A 139 -19.94 -18.62 15.37
C GLY A 139 -20.10 -17.17 14.98
N GLN A 140 -20.61 -16.35 15.89
CA GLN A 140 -20.83 -14.93 15.59
C GLN A 140 -19.53 -14.16 15.59
N TYR A 141 -19.34 -13.35 14.56
CA TYR A 141 -18.21 -12.42 14.44
C TYR A 141 -18.74 -10.99 14.36
N THR A 142 -18.21 -10.13 15.25
CA THR A 142 -18.64 -8.74 15.37
C THR A 142 -17.48 -7.81 15.03
N VAL A 143 -17.74 -6.83 14.17
CA VAL A 143 -16.85 -5.71 13.91
C VAL A 143 -17.37 -4.50 14.67
N GLU A 144 -16.57 -4.03 15.62
CA GLU A 144 -16.91 -2.91 16.47
C GLU A 144 -16.74 -1.57 15.75
N LYS A 145 -17.52 -0.57 16.19
CA LYS A 145 -17.37 0.81 15.74
C LYS A 145 -15.96 1.31 16.09
N GLY A 146 -15.34 2.04 15.18
CA GLY A 146 -13.98 2.56 15.35
C GLY A 146 -12.87 1.63 14.84
N THR A 147 -13.22 0.42 14.39
CA THR A 147 -12.27 -0.51 13.77
C THR A 147 -12.03 -0.09 12.30
N SER A 148 -10.77 -0.06 11.85
CA SER A 148 -10.47 0.16 10.44
C SER A 148 -10.86 -1.07 9.60
N CYS A 149 -11.06 -0.89 8.30
CA CYS A 149 -11.28 -2.02 7.38
C CYS A 149 -10.12 -3.01 7.44
N PHE A 150 -8.88 -2.52 7.52
CA PHE A 150 -7.70 -3.37 7.72
C PHE A 150 -7.79 -4.17 9.02
N GLY A 151 -8.12 -3.51 10.13
CA GLY A 151 -8.26 -4.16 11.44
C GLY A 151 -9.37 -5.22 11.46
N ALA A 152 -10.50 -4.97 10.79
CA ALA A 152 -11.58 -5.93 10.68
C ALA A 152 -11.15 -7.21 9.92
N LEU A 153 -10.45 -7.05 8.80
CA LEU A 153 -9.94 -8.16 7.99
C LEU A 153 -8.84 -8.92 8.73
N GLN A 154 -7.90 -8.21 9.36
CA GLN A 154 -6.83 -8.83 10.13
C GLN A 154 -7.36 -9.63 11.32
N GLY A 155 -8.25 -9.03 12.09
CA GLY A 155 -8.87 -9.71 13.23
C GLY A 155 -9.63 -10.96 12.83
N PHE A 156 -10.34 -10.91 11.70
CA PHE A 156 -11.04 -12.08 11.17
C PHE A 156 -10.07 -13.20 10.75
N MET A 157 -9.00 -12.87 10.01
CA MET A 157 -8.02 -13.87 9.60
C MET A 157 -7.25 -14.44 10.79
N GLN A 158 -7.04 -13.66 11.84
CA GLN A 158 -6.46 -14.15 13.09
C GLN A 158 -7.35 -15.18 13.79
N VAL A 159 -8.65 -14.99 13.76
CA VAL A 159 -9.63 -15.99 14.27
C VAL A 159 -9.48 -17.31 13.50
N LEU A 160 -9.14 -17.26 12.21
CA LEU A 160 -8.91 -18.43 11.37
C LEU A 160 -7.49 -19.02 11.47
N GLY A 161 -6.63 -18.45 12.32
CA GLY A 161 -5.30 -18.99 12.61
C GLY A 161 -4.13 -18.27 11.95
N ALA A 162 -4.35 -17.22 11.15
CA ALA A 162 -3.27 -16.41 10.58
C ALA A 162 -2.66 -15.52 11.67
N LYS A 163 -1.39 -15.13 11.52
CA LYS A 163 -0.80 -14.09 12.38
C LYS A 163 -1.27 -12.70 11.99
N GLY A 164 -1.46 -12.46 10.71
CA GLY A 164 -1.96 -11.19 10.21
C GLY A 164 -2.15 -11.20 8.71
N VAL A 165 -2.52 -10.02 8.18
CA VAL A 165 -2.73 -9.79 6.76
C VAL A 165 -1.80 -8.70 6.25
N PHE A 166 -1.52 -8.72 4.96
CA PHE A 166 -0.82 -7.66 4.25
C PHE A 166 -1.39 -7.53 2.84
N VAL A 167 -1.13 -6.39 2.20
CA VAL A 167 -1.51 -6.15 0.81
C VAL A 167 -0.24 -6.21 -0.03
N ASP A 168 -0.25 -7.03 -1.07
CA ASP A 168 0.87 -7.10 -2.01
C ASP A 168 0.82 -5.96 -3.05
N PRO A 169 1.88 -5.75 -3.85
CA PRO A 169 1.90 -4.69 -4.85
C PRO A 169 0.88 -4.82 -5.98
N GLU A 170 0.21 -5.95 -6.11
CA GLU A 170 -0.87 -6.20 -7.08
C GLU A 170 -2.26 -5.97 -6.46
N ASN A 171 -2.32 -5.31 -5.30
CA ASN A 171 -3.56 -5.06 -4.55
C ASN A 171 -4.30 -6.33 -4.14
N ARG A 172 -3.56 -7.37 -3.83
CA ARG A 172 -4.12 -8.61 -3.27
C ARG A 172 -3.90 -8.64 -1.77
N LEU A 173 -4.95 -8.94 -1.06
CA LEU A 173 -4.91 -9.18 0.38
C LEU A 173 -4.38 -10.60 0.62
N CYS A 174 -3.30 -10.71 1.39
CA CYS A 174 -2.60 -11.96 1.68
C CYS A 174 -2.49 -12.17 3.18
N VAL A 175 -2.18 -13.40 3.61
CA VAL A 175 -1.89 -13.70 5.01
C VAL A 175 -0.41 -14.03 5.20
N TYR A 176 0.06 -13.84 6.43
CA TYR A 176 1.36 -14.31 6.87
C TYR A 176 1.24 -15.11 8.17
N GLY A 177 2.21 -16.01 8.40
CA GLY A 177 2.30 -16.77 9.63
C GLY A 177 1.19 -17.80 9.85
N SER A 178 0.54 -18.27 8.79
CA SER A 178 -0.30 -19.46 8.83
C SER A 178 0.59 -20.69 8.90
N GLU A 179 0.34 -21.57 9.84
CA GLU A 179 0.96 -22.91 9.85
C GLU A 179 0.36 -23.82 8.78
#